data_f3fdd54667bd4cebc1f0de2f0d31ff83
#
_entry.id   f3fdd54667bd4cebc1f0de2f0d31ff83
#
_cell.length_a   1.000
_cell.length_b   1.000
_cell.length_c   1.000
_cell.angle_alpha   90.00
_cell.angle_beta   90.00
_cell.angle_gamma   90.00
#
_symmetry.space_group_name_H-M   'P 1'
#
loop_
_entity.id
_entity.type
_entity.pdbx_description
1 polymer ?
#
loop_
_entity_poly.entity_id
_entity_poly.type
_entity_poly.pdbx_seq_one_letter_code
_entity_poly.pdbx_strand_id
1 'polypeptide(L)'
;MLSGAREYEAHCIACHGGPAVSREPWAEALLPVPPYLIDVRTRWSRAELREIVGHGVKMTAMPAWADVLPSDKVDNVVDFLWGAPTMTTEQFRTIRAYVRTHPDQ
;
A
#
# COMPACT_ATOMS: atom_id res chain seq x y z
N MET A 1 2.12 5.31 11.89
CA MET A 1 3.04 4.57 10.99
C MET A 1 2.79 3.07 11.00
N LEU A 2 2.78 2.42 12.17
CA LEU A 2 2.59 0.96 12.24
C LEU A 2 1.19 0.53 11.79
N SER A 3 0.16 1.31 12.09
CA SER A 3 -1.19 0.99 11.63
C SER A 3 -1.28 0.97 10.11
N GLY A 4 -0.69 1.98 9.45
CA GLY A 4 -0.65 2.02 7.99
C GLY A 4 0.17 0.88 7.40
N ALA A 5 1.29 0.52 8.04
CA ALA A 5 2.11 -0.59 7.61
C ALA A 5 1.34 -1.92 7.71
N ARG A 6 0.53 -2.10 8.74
CA ARG A 6 -0.31 -3.29 8.88
C ARG A 6 -1.34 -3.39 7.77
N GLU A 7 -2.00 -2.28 7.45
CA GLU A 7 -2.97 -2.26 6.36
C GLU A 7 -2.29 -2.52 5.02
N TYR A 8 -1.09 -1.96 4.81
CA TYR A 8 -0.34 -2.20 3.58
C TYR A 8 0.03 -3.68 3.43
N GLU A 9 0.53 -4.31 4.51
CA GLU A 9 0.87 -5.73 4.50
C GLU A 9 -0.35 -6.61 4.23
N ALA A 10 -1.50 -6.25 4.80
CA ALA A 10 -2.71 -7.05 4.70
C ALA A 10 -3.38 -6.92 3.33
N HIS A 11 -3.35 -5.73 2.71
CA HIS A 11 -4.22 -5.43 1.57
C HIS A 11 -3.51 -4.96 0.31
N CYS A 12 -2.28 -4.51 0.39
CA CYS A 12 -1.64 -3.81 -0.73
C CYS A 12 -0.41 -4.50 -1.27
N ILE A 13 0.42 -5.09 -0.39
CA ILE A 13 1.75 -5.55 -0.78
C ILE A 13 1.72 -6.69 -1.79
N ALA A 14 0.70 -7.54 -1.74
CA ALA A 14 0.60 -8.67 -2.67
C ALA A 14 0.54 -8.20 -4.12
N CYS A 15 -0.16 -7.10 -4.38
CA CYS A 15 -0.28 -6.53 -5.72
C CYS A 15 0.80 -5.50 -6.03
N HIS A 16 1.19 -4.68 -5.06
CA HIS A 16 2.07 -3.54 -5.32
C HIS A 16 3.53 -3.78 -4.94
N GLY A 17 3.83 -4.83 -4.18
CA GLY A 17 5.19 -5.07 -3.72
C GLY A 17 5.73 -3.97 -2.83
N GLY A 18 7.03 -3.80 -2.81
CA GLY A 18 7.70 -2.75 -2.04
C GLY A 18 9.21 -2.83 -2.21
N PRO A 19 9.99 -2.06 -1.46
CA PRO A 19 11.45 -2.12 -1.54
C PRO A 19 11.97 -3.55 -1.34
N ALA A 20 12.60 -4.11 -2.36
CA ALA A 20 13.12 -5.47 -2.39
C ALA A 20 12.05 -6.57 -2.20
N VAL A 21 10.77 -6.24 -2.42
CA VAL A 21 9.66 -7.20 -2.34
C VAL A 21 8.92 -7.18 -3.67
N SER A 22 8.89 -8.33 -4.35
CA SER A 22 8.17 -8.49 -5.62
C SER A 22 6.67 -8.64 -5.36
N ARG A 23 5.87 -8.33 -6.39
CA ARG A 23 4.45 -8.67 -6.39
C ARG A 23 4.31 -10.19 -6.33
N GLU A 24 3.16 -10.67 -5.84
CA GLU A 24 2.83 -12.09 -5.99
C GLU A 24 2.70 -12.46 -7.47
N PRO A 25 3.04 -13.72 -7.85
CA PRO A 25 2.98 -14.11 -9.27
C PRO A 25 1.63 -13.87 -9.92
N TRP A 26 0.53 -14.11 -9.21
CA TRP A 26 -0.81 -13.88 -9.77
C TRP A 26 -1.07 -12.40 -10.05
N ALA A 27 -0.45 -11.49 -9.27
CA ALA A 27 -0.61 -10.06 -9.48
C ALA A 27 0.12 -9.60 -10.74
N GLU A 28 1.24 -10.24 -11.08
CA GLU A 28 1.96 -9.95 -12.33
C GLU A 28 1.12 -10.31 -13.57
N ALA A 29 0.14 -11.20 -13.41
CA ALA A 29 -0.74 -11.59 -14.50
C ALA A 29 -1.97 -10.69 -14.65
N LEU A 30 -2.19 -9.73 -13.76
CA LEU A 30 -3.31 -8.79 -13.87
C LEU A 30 -3.11 -7.82 -15.03
N LEU A 31 -4.21 -7.41 -15.65
CA LEU A 31 -4.21 -6.43 -16.73
C LEU A 31 -5.18 -5.30 -16.39
N PRO A 32 -4.69 -4.10 -16.08
CA PRO A 32 -3.27 -3.71 -16.04
C PRO A 32 -2.55 -4.27 -14.83
N VAL A 33 -1.22 -4.41 -14.94
CA VAL A 33 -0.39 -4.84 -13.82
C VAL A 33 -0.34 -3.72 -12.79
N PRO A 34 -0.55 -4.02 -11.49
CA PRO A 34 -0.46 -2.97 -10.47
C PRO A 34 0.94 -2.34 -10.42
N PRO A 35 1.05 -1.00 -10.34
CA PRO A 35 2.37 -0.36 -10.30
C PRO A 35 3.05 -0.54 -8.95
N TYR A 36 4.38 -0.46 -8.94
CA TYR A 36 5.11 -0.24 -7.70
C TYR A 36 4.87 1.19 -7.23
N LEU A 37 4.72 1.39 -5.93
CA LEU A 37 4.30 2.68 -5.37
C LEU A 37 5.47 3.51 -4.82
N ILE A 38 6.69 3.21 -5.27
CA ILE A 38 7.89 3.87 -4.78
C ILE A 38 7.95 5.36 -5.15
N ASP A 39 7.33 5.74 -6.25
CA ASP A 39 7.36 7.11 -6.77
C ASP A 39 6.02 7.82 -6.62
N VAL A 40 5.17 7.36 -5.74
CA VAL A 40 3.81 7.87 -5.59
C VAL A 40 3.77 9.38 -5.32
N ARG A 41 4.76 9.90 -4.58
CA ARG A 41 4.81 11.34 -4.24
C ARG A 41 5.17 12.23 -5.41
N THR A 42 5.76 11.68 -6.47
CA THR A 42 6.09 12.44 -7.66
C THR A 42 4.93 12.48 -8.66
N ARG A 43 3.94 11.61 -8.48
CA ARG A 43 2.82 11.45 -9.40
C ARG A 43 1.55 12.13 -8.91
N TRP A 44 1.30 12.12 -7.61
CA TRP A 44 0.06 12.62 -7.01
C TRP A 44 0.34 13.40 -5.74
N SER A 45 -0.58 14.30 -5.40
CA SER A 45 -0.60 14.88 -4.06
C SER A 45 -1.13 13.85 -3.07
N ARG A 46 -0.95 14.12 -1.77
CA ARG A 46 -1.48 13.24 -0.75
C ARG A 46 -3.02 13.15 -0.83
N ALA A 47 -3.68 14.28 -1.10
CA ALA A 47 -5.14 14.30 -1.25
C ALA A 47 -5.60 13.46 -2.43
N GLU A 48 -4.91 13.54 -3.57
CA GLU A 48 -5.21 12.71 -4.73
C GLU A 48 -4.99 11.23 -4.44
N LEU A 49 -3.90 10.91 -3.74
CA LEU A 49 -3.61 9.53 -3.35
C LEU A 49 -4.72 8.98 -2.44
N ARG A 50 -5.20 9.80 -1.51
CA ARG A 50 -6.32 9.45 -0.62
C ARG A 50 -7.55 9.08 -1.43
N GLU A 51 -7.87 9.87 -2.46
CA GLU A 51 -9.02 9.61 -3.32
C GLU A 51 -8.82 8.30 -4.10
N ILE A 52 -7.64 8.08 -4.65
CA ILE A 52 -7.35 6.87 -5.44
C ILE A 52 -7.48 5.61 -4.57
N VAL A 53 -6.90 5.62 -3.39
CA VAL A 53 -6.97 4.47 -2.48
C VAL A 53 -8.41 4.25 -2.01
N GLY A 54 -9.10 5.32 -1.64
CA GLY A 54 -10.47 5.22 -1.13
C GLY A 54 -11.48 4.74 -2.16
N HIS A 55 -11.38 5.23 -3.38
CA HIS A 55 -12.36 4.93 -4.44
C HIS A 55 -11.94 3.80 -5.38
N GLY A 56 -10.68 3.37 -5.33
CA GLY A 56 -10.16 2.38 -6.27
C GLY A 56 -9.96 2.97 -7.65
N VAL A 57 -9.65 2.12 -8.61
CA VAL A 57 -9.43 2.52 -10.00
C VAL A 57 -10.33 1.66 -10.89
N LYS A 58 -11.23 2.31 -11.61
CA LYS A 58 -12.17 1.63 -12.51
C LYS A 58 -11.40 0.83 -13.57
N MET A 59 -11.96 -0.29 -13.96
CA MET A 59 -11.40 -1.19 -14.98
C MET A 59 -10.09 -1.84 -14.55
N THR A 60 -9.81 -1.87 -13.24
CA THR A 60 -8.65 -2.54 -12.68
C THR A 60 -9.09 -3.43 -11.52
N ALA A 61 -8.15 -4.24 -11.01
CA ALA A 61 -8.40 -5.10 -9.86
C ALA A 61 -8.34 -4.36 -8.52
N MET A 62 -7.97 -3.07 -8.50
CA MET A 62 -7.89 -2.31 -7.27
C MET A 62 -9.27 -1.94 -6.74
N PRO A 63 -9.68 -2.44 -5.57
CA PRO A 63 -11.01 -2.14 -5.03
C PRO A 63 -11.08 -0.76 -4.41
N ALA A 64 -12.30 -0.30 -4.13
CA ALA A 64 -12.55 0.92 -3.38
C ALA A 64 -12.38 0.61 -1.90
N TRP A 65 -11.22 0.90 -1.35
CA TRP A 65 -10.92 0.53 0.04
C TRP A 65 -11.80 1.22 1.06
N ALA A 66 -12.37 2.40 0.72
CA ALA A 66 -13.33 3.08 1.58
C ALA A 66 -14.60 2.25 1.83
N ASP A 67 -14.93 1.33 0.94
CA ASP A 67 -16.09 0.43 1.11
C ASP A 67 -15.78 -0.76 2.03
N VAL A 68 -14.52 -1.01 2.33
CA VAL A 68 -14.05 -2.18 3.07
C VAL A 68 -13.46 -1.78 4.42
N LEU A 69 -12.74 -0.66 4.47
CA LEU A 69 -12.03 -0.21 5.65
C LEU A 69 -12.63 1.07 6.22
N PRO A 70 -12.61 1.24 7.55
CA PRO A 70 -12.97 2.53 8.15
C PRO A 70 -12.08 3.65 7.64
N SER A 71 -12.59 4.87 7.69
CA SER A 71 -11.90 6.07 7.20
C SER A 71 -10.51 6.25 7.81
N ASP A 72 -10.37 6.00 9.12
CA ASP A 72 -9.07 6.11 9.79
C ASP A 72 -8.05 5.10 9.28
N LYS A 73 -8.49 3.91 8.90
CA LYS A 73 -7.60 2.89 8.34
C LYS A 73 -7.14 3.27 6.93
N VAL A 74 -8.03 3.84 6.12
CA VAL A 74 -7.67 4.35 4.81
C VAL A 74 -6.65 5.48 4.96
N ASP A 75 -6.88 6.41 5.88
CA ASP A 75 -5.94 7.50 6.14
C ASP A 75 -4.59 6.96 6.59
N ASN A 76 -4.56 5.95 7.43
CA ASN A 76 -3.32 5.37 7.93
C ASN A 76 -2.50 4.71 6.82
N VAL A 77 -3.14 3.99 5.91
CA VAL A 77 -2.39 3.38 4.80
C VAL A 77 -1.90 4.43 3.82
N VAL A 78 -2.66 5.50 3.60
CA VAL A 78 -2.23 6.62 2.76
C VAL A 78 -1.01 7.31 3.38
N ASP A 79 -1.00 7.54 4.69
CA ASP A 79 0.15 8.10 5.38
C ASP A 79 1.38 7.20 5.25
N PHE A 80 1.19 5.90 5.36
CA PHE A 80 2.27 4.95 5.15
C PHE A 80 2.83 5.03 3.74
N LEU A 81 1.96 5.02 2.73
CA LEU A 81 2.37 5.14 1.33
C LEU A 81 3.10 6.45 1.06
N TRP A 82 2.65 7.54 1.70
CA TRP A 82 3.29 8.84 1.52
C TRP A 82 4.70 8.86 2.09
N GLY A 83 4.95 8.11 3.17
CA GLY A 83 6.28 7.99 3.77
C GLY A 83 7.16 6.90 3.17
N ALA A 84 6.57 5.92 2.52
CA ALA A 84 7.30 4.74 2.05
C ALA A 84 8.46 5.06 1.09
N PRO A 85 8.34 6.02 0.15
CA PRO A 85 9.45 6.32 -0.76
C PRO A 85 10.72 6.81 -0.07
N THR A 86 10.61 7.29 1.17
CA THR A 86 11.79 7.75 1.94
C THR A 86 12.44 6.64 2.76
N MET A 87 11.83 5.45 2.78
CA MET A 87 12.37 4.32 3.54
C MET A 87 13.47 3.61 2.76
N THR A 88 14.50 3.18 3.49
CA THR A 88 15.48 2.26 2.92
C THR A 88 14.88 0.85 2.87
N THR A 89 15.47 -0.02 2.08
CA THR A 89 15.09 -1.44 2.04
C THR A 89 15.16 -2.06 3.44
N GLU A 90 16.18 -1.70 4.21
CA GLU A 90 16.36 -2.20 5.57
C GLU A 90 15.23 -1.75 6.50
N GLN A 91 14.86 -0.47 6.43
CA GLN A 91 13.76 0.07 7.23
C GLN A 91 12.44 -0.60 6.87
N PHE A 92 12.17 -0.79 5.59
CA PHE A 92 10.95 -1.44 5.14
C PHE A 92 10.90 -2.90 5.62
N ARG A 93 12.02 -3.61 5.51
CA ARG A 93 12.12 -5.00 5.99
C ARG A 93 11.86 -5.09 7.49
N THR A 94 12.42 -4.18 8.27
CA THR A 94 12.25 -4.16 9.72
C THR A 94 10.79 -3.92 10.10
N ILE A 95 10.14 -2.94 9.47
CA ILE A 95 8.73 -2.65 9.72
C ILE A 95 7.86 -3.84 9.33
N ARG A 96 8.13 -4.44 8.20
CA ARG A 96 7.35 -5.58 7.70
C ARG A 96 7.47 -6.78 8.64
N ALA A 97 8.68 -7.07 9.13
CA ALA A 97 8.89 -8.16 10.07
C ALA A 97 8.12 -7.93 11.37
N TYR A 98 8.15 -6.71 11.88
CA TYR A 98 7.41 -6.36 13.10
C TYR A 98 5.91 -6.54 12.89
N VAL A 99 5.36 -6.01 11.81
CA VAL A 99 3.93 -6.06 11.51
C VAL A 99 3.45 -7.51 11.38
N ARG A 100 4.24 -8.36 10.76
CA ARG A 100 3.87 -9.76 10.55
C ARG A 100 3.84 -10.56 11.84
N THR A 101 4.61 -10.15 12.85
CA THR A 101 4.64 -10.81 14.15
C THR A 101 3.75 -10.14 15.19
N HIS A 102 3.20 -8.96 14.90
CA HIS A 102 2.33 -8.20 15.80
C HIS A 102 1.09 -7.70 15.04
N PRO A 103 0.27 -8.61 14.49
CA PRO A 103 -0.82 -8.20 13.58
C PRO A 103 -1.95 -7.44 14.24
N ASP A 104 -2.15 -7.54 15.54
CA ASP A 104 -3.32 -6.99 16.22
C ASP A 104 -3.03 -5.71 17.02
N GLN A 105 -1.96 -5.02 16.74
CA GLN A 105 -1.63 -3.79 17.50
C GLN A 105 -1.81 -2.52 16.71
#